data_c13362985269aa9fef8b6d03cf62ec83
#
_entry.id   c13362985269aa9fef8b6d03cf62ec83
#
_cell.length_a   1.000
_cell.length_b   1.000
_cell.length_c   1.000
_cell.angle_alpha   90.00
_cell.angle_beta   90.00
_cell.angle_gamma   90.00
#
_symmetry.space_group_name_H-M   'P 1'
#
loop_
_entity.id
_entity.type
_entity.pdbx_description
1 polymer ?
#
loop_
_entity_poly.entity_id
_entity_poly.type
_entity_poly.pdbx_seq_one_letter_code
_entity_poly.pdbx_strand_id
1 'polypeptide(L)'
;MSNPLRVLVVEDEALICSFIEDALSDGGFEACSVHSGEAAMSTFRDGRKQCRALLTDVNLGDGISGWELARKIREITPDFPVVYMTSASAPDWKSQGVDGSLLIEKPFAPAQLAAAVSQLLDTRA
;
A
#
# COMPACT_ATOMS: atom_id res chain seq x y z
N MET A 1 0.01 23.81 -10.84
CA MET A 1 -0.79 22.74 -10.22
C MET A 1 0.06 21.51 -10.00
N SER A 2 -0.01 20.95 -8.82
CA SER A 2 0.71 19.71 -8.54
C SER A 2 -0.11 18.50 -8.99
N ASN A 3 0.58 17.48 -9.50
CA ASN A 3 -0.07 16.21 -9.82
C ASN A 3 -0.43 15.46 -8.55
N PRO A 4 -1.49 14.65 -8.56
CA PRO A 4 -1.80 13.81 -7.42
C PRO A 4 -0.61 12.89 -7.10
N LEU A 5 -0.39 12.63 -5.80
CA LEU A 5 0.63 11.69 -5.38
C LEU A 5 0.16 10.26 -5.71
N ARG A 6 1.07 9.45 -6.21
CA ARG A 6 0.76 8.07 -6.59
C ARG A 6 1.00 7.11 -5.44
N VAL A 7 0.07 6.18 -5.29
CA VAL A 7 0.12 5.12 -4.29
C VAL A 7 0.18 3.79 -5.03
N LEU A 8 1.18 2.97 -4.71
CA LEU A 8 1.27 1.62 -5.27
C LEU A 8 0.31 0.74 -4.49
N VAL A 9 -0.73 0.25 -5.17
CA VAL A 9 -1.78 -0.57 -4.57
C VAL A 9 -1.56 -2.01 -4.97
N VAL A 10 -1.49 -2.91 -3.99
CA VAL A 10 -1.27 -4.34 -4.25
C VAL A 10 -2.42 -5.12 -3.65
N GLU A 11 -3.29 -5.63 -4.51
CA GLU A 11 -4.50 -6.34 -4.12
C GLU A 11 -4.86 -7.34 -5.22
N ASP A 12 -5.04 -8.60 -4.85
CA ASP A 12 -5.31 -9.65 -5.84
C ASP A 12 -6.79 -9.82 -6.20
N GLU A 13 -7.71 -9.20 -5.45
CA GLU A 13 -9.14 -9.24 -5.76
C GLU A 13 -9.56 -7.99 -6.51
N ALA A 14 -10.08 -8.17 -7.73
CA ALA A 14 -10.40 -7.05 -8.63
C ALA A 14 -11.44 -6.09 -8.05
N LEU A 15 -12.47 -6.61 -7.38
CA LEU A 15 -13.52 -5.76 -6.83
C LEU A 15 -13.00 -4.89 -5.68
N ILE A 16 -12.15 -5.46 -4.83
CA ILE A 16 -11.53 -4.71 -3.74
C ILE A 16 -10.58 -3.67 -4.30
N CYS A 17 -9.84 -4.03 -5.34
CA CYS A 17 -8.93 -3.11 -6.01
C CYS A 17 -9.67 -1.88 -6.54
N SER A 18 -10.82 -2.09 -7.21
CA SER A 18 -11.64 -0.97 -7.71
C SER A 18 -12.13 -0.07 -6.59
N PHE A 19 -12.55 -0.67 -5.48
CA PHE A 19 -12.99 0.08 -4.30
C PHE A 19 -11.86 0.96 -3.78
N ILE A 20 -10.66 0.41 -3.69
CA ILE A 20 -9.48 1.13 -3.21
C ILE A 20 -9.13 2.28 -4.16
N GLU A 21 -9.16 2.03 -5.46
CA GLU A 21 -8.87 3.06 -6.47
C GLU A 21 -9.81 4.24 -6.34
N ASP A 22 -11.11 3.97 -6.18
CA ASP A 22 -12.09 5.02 -6.01
C ASP A 22 -11.87 5.81 -4.71
N ALA A 23 -11.57 5.10 -3.63
CA ALA A 23 -11.33 5.73 -2.33
C ALA A 23 -10.12 6.66 -2.38
N LEU A 24 -9.04 6.23 -3.01
CA LEU A 24 -7.83 7.04 -3.14
C LEU A 24 -8.07 8.24 -4.04
N SER A 25 -8.77 8.05 -5.15
CA SER A 25 -9.12 9.13 -6.07
C SER A 25 -9.93 10.21 -5.35
N ASP A 26 -10.93 9.80 -4.58
CA ASP A 26 -11.74 10.73 -3.80
C ASP A 26 -10.90 11.51 -2.78
N GLY A 27 -9.85 10.90 -2.28
CA GLY A 27 -8.94 11.53 -1.33
C GLY A 27 -7.84 12.37 -1.97
N GLY A 28 -7.82 12.48 -3.29
CA GLY A 28 -6.82 13.29 -3.99
C GLY A 28 -5.56 12.55 -4.39
N PHE A 29 -5.56 11.22 -4.33
CA PHE A 29 -4.42 10.40 -4.71
C PHE A 29 -4.67 9.68 -6.03
N GLU A 30 -3.60 9.21 -6.65
CA GLU A 30 -3.69 8.40 -7.86
C GLU A 30 -3.21 6.98 -7.52
N ALA A 31 -4.03 5.98 -7.84
CA ALA A 31 -3.67 4.59 -7.59
C ALA A 31 -2.92 4.01 -8.77
N CYS A 32 -1.83 3.31 -8.48
CA CYS A 32 -1.12 2.48 -9.45
C CYS A 32 -1.29 1.05 -8.97
N SER A 33 -2.23 0.32 -9.56
CA SER A 33 -2.65 -0.98 -9.03
C SER A 33 -1.94 -2.14 -9.71
N VAL A 34 -1.49 -3.08 -8.90
CA VAL A 34 -0.95 -4.36 -9.35
C VAL A 34 -1.57 -5.46 -8.50
N HIS A 35 -1.42 -6.72 -8.91
CA HIS A 35 -2.18 -7.80 -8.32
C HIS A 35 -1.35 -8.86 -7.62
N SER A 36 -0.05 -8.67 -7.54
CA SER A 36 0.86 -9.59 -6.83
C SER A 36 2.05 -8.84 -6.29
N GLY A 37 2.74 -9.44 -5.31
CA GLY A 37 3.94 -8.85 -4.77
C GLY A 37 5.06 -8.76 -5.80
N GLU A 38 5.16 -9.76 -6.67
CA GLU A 38 6.16 -9.78 -7.73
C GLU A 38 5.93 -8.65 -8.72
N ALA A 39 4.67 -8.42 -9.12
CA ALA A 39 4.33 -7.31 -10.00
C ALA A 39 4.62 -5.97 -9.33
N ALA A 40 4.37 -5.88 -8.03
CA ALA A 40 4.67 -4.67 -7.26
C ALA A 40 6.16 -4.36 -7.25
N MET A 41 7.00 -5.37 -7.04
CA MET A 41 8.44 -5.19 -7.07
C MET A 41 8.93 -4.73 -8.43
N SER A 42 8.38 -5.33 -9.48
CA SER A 42 8.74 -4.95 -10.85
C SER A 42 8.37 -3.48 -11.12
N THR A 43 7.17 -3.08 -10.74
CA THR A 43 6.71 -1.70 -10.91
C THR A 43 7.56 -0.73 -10.10
N PHE A 44 7.88 -1.08 -8.87
CA PHE A 44 8.67 -0.24 -7.99
C PHE A 44 10.09 -0.04 -8.54
N ARG A 45 10.72 -1.11 -8.99
CA ARG A 45 12.07 -1.06 -9.54
C ARG A 45 12.15 -0.32 -10.86
N ASP A 46 11.09 -0.37 -11.65
CA ASP A 46 11.02 0.33 -12.93
C ASP A 46 11.12 1.86 -12.74
N GLY A 47 10.54 2.38 -11.67
CA GLY A 47 10.63 3.79 -11.32
C GLY A 47 9.86 4.74 -12.19
N ARG A 48 9.24 4.27 -13.28
CA ARG A 48 8.52 5.15 -14.19
C ARG A 48 7.30 5.81 -13.55
N LYS A 49 6.70 5.13 -12.60
CA LYS A 49 5.48 5.61 -11.97
C LYS A 49 5.70 6.23 -10.60
N GLN A 50 6.89 6.47 -10.19
CA GLN A 50 7.25 7.21 -8.97
C GLN A 50 6.20 7.19 -7.86
N CYS A 51 5.88 5.99 -7.36
CA CYS A 51 4.93 5.87 -6.26
C CYS A 51 5.55 6.41 -4.97
N ARG A 52 4.71 7.06 -4.15
CA ARG A 52 5.16 7.72 -2.92
C ARG A 52 4.78 6.95 -1.68
N ALA A 53 3.95 5.93 -1.80
CA ALA A 53 3.53 5.09 -0.68
C ALA A 53 3.11 3.72 -1.21
N LEU A 54 3.13 2.73 -0.31
CA LEU A 54 2.66 1.38 -0.60
C LEU A 54 1.41 1.10 0.22
N LEU A 55 0.36 0.63 -0.44
CA LEU A 55 -0.85 0.17 0.20
C LEU A 55 -1.06 -1.27 -0.25
N THR A 56 -0.81 -2.24 0.63
CA THR A 56 -0.79 -3.63 0.24
C THR A 56 -1.63 -4.52 1.14
N ASP A 57 -2.34 -5.47 0.51
CA ASP A 57 -2.92 -6.58 1.25
C ASP A 57 -1.76 -7.42 1.80
N VAL A 58 -1.95 -7.97 2.99
CA VAL A 58 -0.96 -8.87 3.59
C VAL A 58 -0.97 -10.22 2.87
N ASN A 59 -2.17 -10.73 2.58
CA ASN A 59 -2.32 -12.04 1.92
C ASN A 59 -2.49 -11.83 0.41
N LEU A 60 -1.47 -12.13 -0.35
CA LEU A 60 -1.45 -11.93 -1.79
C LEU A 60 -1.50 -13.26 -2.57
N GLY A 61 -2.04 -14.30 -1.95
CA GLY A 61 -2.12 -15.61 -2.57
C GLY A 61 -0.75 -16.28 -2.65
N ASP A 62 -0.45 -16.91 -3.78
CA ASP A 62 0.84 -17.52 -4.00
C ASP A 62 1.91 -16.45 -4.21
N GLY A 63 3.14 -16.74 -3.82
CA GLY A 63 4.23 -15.78 -3.95
C GLY A 63 4.50 -15.05 -2.66
N ILE A 64 5.14 -13.88 -2.76
CA ILE A 64 5.50 -13.14 -1.55
C ILE A 64 4.28 -12.49 -0.90
N SER A 65 4.31 -12.39 0.42
CA SER A 65 3.26 -11.73 1.20
C SER A 65 3.46 -10.21 1.17
N GLY A 66 2.44 -9.49 1.65
CA GLY A 66 2.56 -8.04 1.82
C GLY A 66 3.64 -7.67 2.83
N TRP A 67 3.84 -8.50 3.87
CA TRP A 67 4.92 -8.30 4.84
C TRP A 67 6.29 -8.33 4.16
N GLU A 68 6.51 -9.36 3.37
CA GLU A 68 7.78 -9.55 2.68
C GLU A 68 8.00 -8.47 1.63
N LEU A 69 6.96 -8.13 0.89
CA LEU A 69 7.02 -7.06 -0.11
C LEU A 69 7.49 -5.74 0.51
N ALA A 70 6.88 -5.35 1.63
CA ALA A 70 7.23 -4.10 2.29
C ALA A 70 8.69 -4.10 2.75
N ARG A 71 9.17 -5.23 3.29
CA ARG A 71 10.56 -5.34 3.70
C ARG A 71 11.51 -5.18 2.52
N LYS A 72 11.19 -5.79 1.38
CA LYS A 72 12.00 -5.67 0.17
C LYS A 72 12.05 -4.24 -0.35
N ILE A 73 10.93 -3.56 -0.33
CA ILE A 73 10.88 -2.15 -0.75
C ILE A 73 11.70 -1.28 0.18
N ARG A 74 11.64 -1.54 1.49
CA ARG A 74 12.44 -0.80 2.49
C ARG A 74 13.93 -1.06 2.37
N GLU A 75 14.34 -2.18 1.80
CA GLU A 75 15.76 -2.43 1.49
C GLU A 75 16.26 -1.48 0.40
N ILE A 76 15.38 -1.12 -0.54
CA ILE A 76 15.73 -0.22 -1.64
C ILE A 76 15.57 1.24 -1.22
N THR A 77 14.44 1.55 -0.58
CA THR A 77 14.11 2.91 -0.15
C THR A 77 13.75 2.87 1.33
N PRO A 78 14.73 3.08 2.22
CA PRO A 78 14.46 3.12 3.66
C PRO A 78 13.37 4.14 4.00
N ASP A 79 12.55 3.81 4.97
CA ASP A 79 11.45 4.67 5.44
C ASP A 79 10.33 4.89 4.45
N PHE A 80 10.27 4.10 3.35
CA PHE A 80 9.17 4.22 2.39
C PHE A 80 7.83 4.02 3.11
N PRO A 81 6.84 4.92 2.93
CA PRO A 81 5.56 4.82 3.64
C PRO A 81 4.80 3.56 3.27
N VAL A 82 4.33 2.81 4.26
CA VAL A 82 3.62 1.54 4.06
C VAL A 82 2.34 1.49 4.88
N VAL A 83 1.24 1.15 4.22
CA VAL A 83 -0.03 0.82 4.87
C VAL A 83 -0.39 -0.61 4.48
N TYR A 84 -0.65 -1.44 5.47
CA TYR A 84 -1.10 -2.82 5.26
C TYR A 84 -2.61 -2.91 5.39
N MET A 85 -3.22 -3.81 4.62
CA MET A 85 -4.64 -4.16 4.72
C MET A 85 -4.74 -5.64 5.07
N THR A 86 -5.60 -5.99 6.02
CA THR A 86 -5.75 -7.40 6.39
C THR A 86 -7.12 -7.69 6.94
N SER A 87 -7.61 -8.92 6.73
CA SER A 87 -8.82 -9.42 7.37
C SER A 87 -8.52 -10.38 8.52
N ALA A 88 -7.31 -10.96 8.56
CA ALA A 88 -7.01 -12.03 9.52
C ALA A 88 -5.65 -11.90 10.20
N SER A 89 -4.74 -11.11 9.65
CA SER A 89 -3.34 -11.09 10.09
C SER A 89 -2.98 -9.91 10.99
N ALA A 90 -3.98 -9.19 11.51
CA ALA A 90 -3.74 -8.01 12.34
C ALA A 90 -2.82 -8.28 13.55
N PRO A 91 -2.96 -9.43 14.26
CA PRO A 91 -2.06 -9.71 15.40
C PRO A 91 -0.59 -9.81 15.01
N ASP A 92 -0.29 -10.13 13.74
CA ASP A 92 1.09 -10.30 13.28
C ASP A 92 1.78 -8.99 12.96
N TRP A 93 1.05 -7.89 12.91
CA TRP A 93 1.60 -6.60 12.50
C TRP A 93 2.78 -6.15 13.36
N LYS A 94 2.69 -6.35 14.65
CA LYS A 94 3.76 -5.92 15.58
C LYS A 94 5.09 -6.61 15.29
N SER A 95 5.04 -7.86 14.86
CA SER A 95 6.26 -8.63 14.59
C SER A 95 6.67 -8.61 13.12
N GLN A 96 5.71 -8.49 12.20
CA GLN A 96 5.98 -8.61 10.77
C GLN A 96 6.01 -7.27 10.03
N GLY A 97 5.31 -6.25 10.54
CA GLY A 97 5.21 -4.97 9.86
C GLY A 97 6.50 -4.17 9.95
N VAL A 98 6.79 -3.39 8.91
CA VAL A 98 7.95 -2.50 8.93
C VAL A 98 7.69 -1.32 9.87
N ASP A 99 8.78 -0.72 10.36
CA ASP A 99 8.67 0.38 11.32
C ASP A 99 7.92 1.57 10.73
N GLY A 100 7.06 2.16 11.55
CA GLY A 100 6.30 3.35 11.14
C GLY A 100 5.16 3.07 10.19
N SER A 101 4.86 1.80 9.91
CA SER A 101 3.74 1.43 9.04
C SER A 101 2.41 1.58 9.77
N LEU A 102 1.33 1.64 8.98
CA LEU A 102 -0.04 1.61 9.50
C LEU A 102 -0.74 0.34 9.05
N LEU A 103 -1.77 -0.05 9.79
CA LEU A 103 -2.58 -1.23 9.50
C LEU A 103 -4.04 -0.84 9.44
N ILE A 104 -4.73 -1.30 8.40
CA ILE A 104 -6.18 -1.13 8.26
C ILE A 104 -6.80 -2.52 8.20
N GLU A 105 -7.82 -2.76 9.03
CA GLU A 105 -8.51 -4.05 9.04
C GLU A 105 -9.73 -4.01 8.13
N LYS A 106 -9.92 -5.06 7.35
CA LYS A 106 -11.11 -5.22 6.51
C LYS A 106 -12.29 -5.70 7.37
N PRO A 107 -13.51 -5.26 7.11
CA PRO A 107 -13.90 -4.26 6.12
C PRO A 107 -13.59 -2.83 6.59
N PHE A 108 -13.23 -1.96 5.65
CA PHE A 108 -12.88 -0.59 5.97
C PHE A 108 -13.72 0.40 5.16
N ALA A 109 -13.85 1.62 5.69
CA ALA A 109 -14.52 2.70 4.97
C ALA A 109 -13.53 3.37 4.00
N PRO A 110 -14.01 3.92 2.88
CA PRO A 110 -13.12 4.59 1.92
C PRO A 110 -12.26 5.68 2.56
N ALA A 111 -12.83 6.46 3.47
CA ALA A 111 -12.11 7.55 4.13
C ALA A 111 -10.94 7.06 4.97
N GLN A 112 -10.98 5.83 5.47
CA GLN A 112 -9.87 5.28 6.26
C GLN A 112 -8.62 5.08 5.41
N LEU A 113 -8.79 4.67 4.15
CA LEU A 113 -7.67 4.46 3.24
C LEU A 113 -6.95 5.75 2.95
N ALA A 114 -7.70 6.76 2.53
CA ALA A 114 -7.12 8.06 2.19
C ALA A 114 -6.50 8.71 3.43
N ALA A 115 -7.15 8.59 4.59
CA ALA A 115 -6.62 9.17 5.83
C ALA A 115 -5.30 8.53 6.24
N ALA A 116 -5.18 7.21 6.11
CA ALA A 116 -3.96 6.51 6.48
C ALA A 116 -2.79 6.94 5.59
N VAL A 117 -3.03 7.02 4.27
CA VAL A 117 -2.00 7.47 3.34
C VAL A 117 -1.60 8.91 3.62
N SER A 118 -2.58 9.78 3.79
CA SER A 118 -2.34 11.19 4.14
C SER A 118 -1.52 11.33 5.40
N GLN A 119 -1.86 10.59 6.43
CA GLN A 119 -1.16 10.65 7.71
C GLN A 119 0.32 10.35 7.55
N LEU A 120 0.65 9.30 6.79
CA LEU A 120 2.05 8.92 6.60
C LEU A 120 2.80 9.94 5.74
N LEU A 121 2.18 10.44 4.68
CA LEU A 121 2.84 11.40 3.80
C LEU A 121 3.00 12.77 4.47
N ASP A 122 2.02 13.22 5.22
CA ASP A 122 2.10 14.49 5.96
C ASP A 122 3.18 14.44 7.03
N THR A 123 3.29 13.32 7.74
CA THR A 123 4.28 13.15 8.80
C THR A 123 5.70 13.22 8.24
N ARG A 124 5.87 12.85 6.98
CA ARG A 124 7.18 12.80 6.32
C ARG A 124 7.52 14.04 5.50
N ALA A 125 6.63 14.96 5.42
CA ALA A 125 6.81 16.18 4.62
C ALA A 125 7.89 17.14 5.19
#